data_e01c3952017e9d56b62d7e9e99c99f1d
#
_entry.id   e01c3952017e9d56b62d7e9e99c99f1d
#
_cell.length_a   1.000
_cell.length_b   1.000
_cell.length_c   1.000
_cell.angle_alpha   90.00
_cell.angle_beta   90.00
_cell.angle_gamma   90.00
#
_symmetry.space_group_name_H-M   'P 1'
#
loop_
_entity.id
_entity.type
_entity.pdbx_description
1 polymer ?
#
loop_
_entity_poly.entity_id
_entity_poly.type
_entity_poly.pdbx_seq_one_letter_code
_entity_poly.pdbx_strand_id
1 'polypeptide(L)'
;MENKNAYIPQKTLEDLEYQEVLKQVAVFAVTEMGTATCLESKPLPNSPDLHQQLQSVFEFRASFDNDNRIPNHGFEDLSKAIQMLQIENSVLEIQAFRNIGSTSETVNTLLKFFKKFKSYYPTLFAQGKEIELNKEIKQEVDAIIDRFGEVRNNASEDLARIRKQINQLKGRIGQSFNKALSYYTQ
;
A
#
# COMPACT_ATOMS: atom_id res chain seq x y z
N MET A 1 -5.70 -17.90 38.58
CA MET A 1 -4.25 -17.63 38.58
C MET A 1 -4.04 -16.31 37.88
N GLU A 2 -3.79 -15.27 38.66
CA GLU A 2 -3.55 -13.91 38.12
C GLU A 2 -2.30 -13.94 37.24
N ASN A 3 -2.48 -13.56 36.01
CA ASN A 3 -1.41 -13.35 35.03
C ASN A 3 -0.62 -12.12 35.48
N LYS A 4 0.42 -12.31 36.31
CA LYS A 4 1.35 -11.24 36.63
C LYS A 4 2.09 -10.89 35.35
N ASN A 5 1.59 -9.89 34.62
CA ASN A 5 2.36 -9.24 33.58
C ASN A 5 3.69 -8.84 34.18
N ALA A 6 4.77 -9.43 33.72
CA ALA A 6 6.11 -9.10 34.17
C ALA A 6 6.36 -7.63 33.75
N TYR A 7 6.24 -6.72 34.72
CA TYR A 7 6.56 -5.32 34.50
C TYR A 7 8.08 -5.16 34.38
N ILE A 8 8.53 -4.71 33.22
CA ILE A 8 9.92 -4.36 32.99
C ILE A 8 10.07 -2.86 33.28
N PRO A 9 10.86 -2.48 34.32
CA PRO A 9 11.07 -1.07 34.63
C PRO A 9 11.69 -0.31 33.47
N GLN A 10 11.30 0.93 33.28
CA GLN A 10 11.84 1.82 32.24
C GLN A 10 13.37 1.94 32.31
N LYS A 11 13.91 2.04 33.53
CA LYS A 11 15.35 2.07 33.75
C LYS A 11 16.07 0.83 33.18
N THR A 12 15.47 -0.36 33.29
CA THR A 12 16.05 -1.58 32.71
C THR A 12 16.12 -1.51 31.19
N LEU A 13 15.11 -0.91 30.52
CA LEU A 13 15.11 -0.71 29.07
C LEU A 13 16.18 0.31 28.66
N GLU A 14 16.39 1.34 29.46
CA GLU A 14 17.45 2.34 29.25
C GLU A 14 18.85 1.73 29.44
N ASP A 15 19.05 0.99 30.53
CA ASP A 15 20.33 0.30 30.82
C ASP A 15 20.69 -0.74 29.74
N LEU A 16 19.70 -1.34 29.08
CA LEU A 16 19.86 -2.30 27.98
C LEU A 16 19.91 -1.62 26.59
N GLU A 17 19.85 -0.31 26.52
CA GLU A 17 19.83 0.45 25.24
C GLU A 17 18.72 -0.06 24.28
N TYR A 18 17.58 -0.49 24.84
CA TYR A 18 16.51 -1.13 24.08
C TYR A 18 16.04 -0.31 22.87
N GLN A 19 15.95 1.02 23.01
CA GLN A 19 15.56 1.90 21.92
C GLN A 19 16.59 1.91 20.77
N GLU A 20 17.87 1.78 21.06
CA GLU A 20 18.90 1.69 20.02
C GLU A 20 18.80 0.37 19.24
N VAL A 21 18.45 -0.72 19.91
CA VAL A 21 18.16 -2.00 19.25
C VAL A 21 16.93 -1.86 18.34
N LEU A 22 15.85 -1.22 18.79
CA LEU A 22 14.66 -0.99 17.96
C LEU A 22 14.97 -0.15 16.72
N LYS A 23 15.81 0.89 16.84
CA LYS A 23 16.25 1.68 15.68
C LYS A 23 17.01 0.83 14.67
N GLN A 24 17.90 -0.04 15.12
CA GLN A 24 18.64 -0.94 14.25
C GLN A 24 17.70 -1.91 13.53
N VAL A 25 16.67 -2.44 14.21
CA VAL A 25 15.67 -3.33 13.61
C VAL A 25 14.80 -2.55 12.60
N ALA A 26 14.39 -1.34 12.94
CA ALA A 26 13.53 -0.50 12.11
C ALA A 26 14.15 -0.17 10.73
N VAL A 27 15.48 -0.18 10.58
CA VAL A 27 16.16 0.02 9.29
C VAL A 27 15.80 -1.07 8.27
N PHE A 28 15.41 -2.26 8.72
CA PHE A 28 15.01 -3.37 7.85
C PHE A 28 13.52 -3.35 7.49
N ALA A 29 12.73 -2.42 8.05
CA ALA A 29 11.32 -2.30 7.69
C ALA A 29 11.17 -1.79 6.26
N VAL A 30 10.24 -2.39 5.52
CA VAL A 30 9.98 -2.07 4.08
C VAL A 30 8.97 -0.94 3.93
N THR A 31 8.22 -0.61 5.00
CA THR A 31 7.16 0.41 5.00
C THR A 31 7.33 1.38 6.15
N GLU A 32 6.82 2.60 6.01
CA GLU A 32 6.81 3.59 7.12
C GLU A 32 6.03 3.07 8.32
N MET A 33 4.89 2.40 8.09
CA MET A 33 4.11 1.78 9.17
C MET A 33 4.91 0.68 9.88
N GLY A 34 5.66 -0.13 9.14
CA GLY A 34 6.56 -1.14 9.71
C GLY A 34 7.66 -0.51 10.56
N THR A 35 8.27 0.57 10.09
CA THR A 35 9.26 1.34 10.84
C THR A 35 8.66 1.87 12.15
N ALA A 36 7.49 2.50 12.10
CA ALA A 36 6.80 3.01 13.29
C ALA A 36 6.47 1.86 14.28
N THR A 37 5.94 0.75 13.78
CA THR A 37 5.63 -0.44 14.59
C THR A 37 6.88 -1.00 15.28
N CYS A 38 8.02 -1.04 14.59
CA CYS A 38 9.28 -1.46 15.20
C CYS A 38 9.72 -0.54 16.33
N LEU A 39 9.67 0.79 16.11
CA LEU A 39 10.09 1.79 17.09
C LEU A 39 9.19 1.84 18.32
N GLU A 40 7.91 1.52 18.17
CA GLU A 40 6.91 1.49 19.25
C GLU A 40 6.82 0.14 19.95
N SER A 41 7.59 -0.86 19.50
CA SER A 41 7.58 -2.21 20.06
C SER A 41 7.96 -2.21 21.53
N LYS A 42 7.18 -2.93 22.33
CA LYS A 42 7.42 -3.12 23.75
C LYS A 42 7.79 -4.56 24.05
N PRO A 43 8.63 -4.80 25.06
CA PRO A 43 8.90 -6.17 25.49
C PRO A 43 7.59 -6.88 25.86
N LEU A 44 7.41 -8.07 25.33
CA LEU A 44 6.25 -8.90 25.66
C LEU A 44 6.59 -9.77 26.88
N PRO A 45 5.73 -9.78 27.89
CA PRO A 45 5.86 -10.74 28.97
C PRO A 45 5.67 -12.15 28.38
N ASN A 46 6.26 -13.14 29.04
CA ASN A 46 6.16 -14.56 28.65
C ASN A 46 4.66 -14.95 28.53
N SER A 47 4.12 -15.01 27.33
CA SER A 47 2.70 -15.18 27.02
C SER A 47 2.53 -15.99 25.74
N PRO A 48 1.36 -16.60 25.50
CA PRO A 48 1.04 -17.24 24.23
C PRO A 48 1.26 -16.33 23.03
N ASP A 49 1.00 -15.01 23.18
CA ASP A 49 1.21 -14.00 22.12
C ASP A 49 2.68 -13.88 21.72
N LEU A 50 3.61 -13.99 22.69
CA LEU A 50 5.05 -14.00 22.39
C LEU A 50 5.42 -15.18 21.48
N HIS A 51 4.93 -16.38 21.80
CA HIS A 51 5.21 -17.56 20.99
C HIS A 51 4.67 -17.42 19.57
N GLN A 52 3.46 -16.85 19.42
CA GLN A 52 2.86 -16.62 18.12
C GLN A 52 3.66 -15.59 17.30
N GLN A 53 4.13 -14.52 17.94
CA GLN A 53 4.95 -13.52 17.25
C GLN A 53 6.31 -14.08 16.84
N LEU A 54 6.98 -14.81 17.74
CA LEU A 54 8.24 -15.50 17.41
C LEU A 54 8.06 -16.49 16.26
N GLN A 55 6.94 -17.23 16.24
CA GLN A 55 6.64 -18.17 15.17
C GLN A 55 6.43 -17.42 13.84
N SER A 56 5.75 -16.27 13.83
CA SER A 56 5.59 -15.42 12.62
C SER A 56 6.94 -14.97 12.08
N VAL A 57 7.85 -14.53 12.97
CA VAL A 57 9.22 -14.13 12.60
C VAL A 57 10.00 -15.32 12.04
N PHE A 58 9.88 -16.48 12.66
CA PHE A 58 10.52 -17.70 12.19
C PHE A 58 10.03 -18.11 10.79
N GLU A 59 8.73 -18.10 10.57
CA GLU A 59 8.14 -18.39 9.25
C GLU A 59 8.59 -17.37 8.19
N PHE A 60 8.61 -16.08 8.53
CA PHE A 60 9.09 -15.03 7.62
C PHE A 60 10.57 -15.24 7.28
N ARG A 61 11.42 -15.47 8.27
CA ARG A 61 12.85 -15.76 8.06
C ARG A 61 13.06 -17.00 7.18
N ALA A 62 12.31 -18.08 7.45
CA ALA A 62 12.41 -19.30 6.66
C ALA A 62 12.06 -19.08 5.17
N SER A 63 11.29 -18.05 4.84
CA SER A 63 10.97 -17.73 3.45
C SER A 63 12.18 -17.30 2.61
N PHE A 64 13.25 -16.83 3.24
CA PHE A 64 14.49 -16.46 2.52
C PHE A 64 15.31 -17.68 2.09
N ASP A 65 15.18 -18.78 2.81
CA ASP A 65 15.90 -20.03 2.56
C ASP A 65 15.09 -20.99 1.67
N ASN A 66 13.83 -20.71 1.42
CA ASN A 66 12.91 -21.53 0.64
C ASN A 66 12.71 -21.01 -0.77
N ASP A 67 12.39 -21.91 -1.71
CA ASP A 67 11.96 -21.55 -3.06
C ASP A 67 10.63 -20.77 -3.06
N ASN A 68 9.84 -20.90 -2.00
CA ASN A 68 8.55 -20.24 -1.82
C ASN A 68 8.73 -18.91 -1.05
N ARG A 69 9.43 -17.95 -1.63
CA ARG A 69 9.65 -16.64 -1.04
C ARG A 69 8.34 -15.84 -0.95
N ILE A 70 8.16 -15.16 0.18
CA ILE A 70 7.05 -14.23 0.35
C ILE A 70 7.19 -13.12 -0.70
N PRO A 71 6.11 -12.80 -1.46
CA PRO A 71 6.14 -11.75 -2.47
C PRO A 71 6.46 -10.37 -1.89
N ASN A 72 6.74 -9.41 -2.77
CA ASN A 72 6.88 -8.02 -2.36
C ASN A 72 5.65 -7.57 -1.58
N HIS A 73 5.89 -6.97 -0.42
CA HIS A 73 4.89 -6.52 0.53
C HIS A 73 5.07 -5.05 0.94
N GLY A 74 5.89 -4.31 0.18
CA GLY A 74 6.01 -2.86 0.34
C GLY A 74 4.74 -2.15 -0.15
N PHE A 75 4.30 -1.14 0.60
CA PHE A 75 3.20 -0.25 0.27
C PHE A 75 3.39 1.10 0.94
N GLU A 76 2.77 2.12 0.38
CA GLU A 76 2.76 3.48 0.93
C GLU A 76 1.70 3.61 2.03
N ASP A 77 1.90 4.50 2.98
CA ASP A 77 0.89 4.77 4.01
C ASP A 77 -0.36 5.41 3.39
N LEU A 78 -1.50 4.74 3.58
CA LEU A 78 -2.80 5.17 3.08
C LEU A 78 -3.64 5.91 4.12
N SER A 79 -3.17 6.09 5.34
CA SER A 79 -3.96 6.63 6.46
C SER A 79 -4.60 7.98 6.12
N LYS A 80 -3.84 8.89 5.54
CA LYS A 80 -4.35 10.21 5.11
C LYS A 80 -5.37 10.09 3.98
N ALA A 81 -5.12 9.24 2.99
CA ALA A 81 -6.02 9.04 1.86
C ALA A 81 -7.36 8.46 2.34
N ILE A 82 -7.33 7.47 3.23
CA ILE A 82 -8.54 6.85 3.80
C ILE A 82 -9.32 7.87 4.65
N GLN A 83 -8.65 8.70 5.45
CA GLN A 83 -9.30 9.77 6.20
C GLN A 83 -9.98 10.80 5.28
N MET A 84 -9.32 11.19 4.19
CA MET A 84 -9.91 12.11 3.21
C MET A 84 -11.15 11.51 2.53
N LEU A 85 -11.16 10.23 2.22
CA LEU A 85 -12.34 9.56 1.64
C LEU A 85 -13.58 9.57 2.55
N GLN A 86 -13.43 9.79 3.85
CA GLN A 86 -14.54 9.93 4.79
C GLN A 86 -15.17 11.33 4.77
N ILE A 87 -14.53 12.30 4.12
CA ILE A 87 -15.01 13.68 4.05
C ILE A 87 -15.80 13.86 2.76
N GLU A 88 -17.07 14.24 2.88
CA GLU A 88 -17.93 14.49 1.72
C GLU A 88 -17.36 15.61 0.83
N ASN A 89 -17.41 15.40 -0.48
CA ASN A 89 -16.83 16.30 -1.50
C ASN A 89 -15.31 16.49 -1.42
N SER A 90 -14.57 15.64 -0.69
CA SER A 90 -13.12 15.66 -0.75
C SER A 90 -12.62 15.18 -2.12
N VAL A 91 -11.42 15.63 -2.48
CA VAL A 91 -10.75 15.23 -3.72
C VAL A 91 -9.41 14.61 -3.37
N LEU A 92 -9.17 13.40 -3.83
CA LEU A 92 -7.87 12.74 -3.70
C LEU A 92 -7.00 13.03 -4.93
N GLU A 93 -5.70 13.17 -4.68
CA GLU A 93 -4.71 13.23 -5.74
C GLU A 93 -4.60 11.89 -6.49
N ILE A 94 -4.22 11.94 -7.76
CA ILE A 94 -4.05 10.76 -8.61
C ILE A 94 -3.10 9.74 -7.98
N GLN A 95 -2.02 10.22 -7.35
CA GLN A 95 -1.05 9.34 -6.70
C GLN A 95 -1.65 8.57 -5.52
N ALA A 96 -2.54 9.19 -4.75
CA ALA A 96 -3.24 8.51 -3.64
C ALA A 96 -4.13 7.37 -4.16
N PHE A 97 -4.87 7.58 -5.26
CA PHE A 97 -5.64 6.50 -5.92
C PHE A 97 -4.74 5.37 -6.41
N ARG A 98 -3.61 5.68 -7.03
CA ARG A 98 -2.64 4.67 -7.47
C ARG A 98 -2.12 3.85 -6.31
N ASN A 99 -1.78 4.51 -5.20
CA ASN A 99 -1.29 3.84 -3.99
C ASN A 99 -2.37 2.91 -3.39
N ILE A 100 -3.64 3.33 -3.37
CA ILE A 100 -4.78 2.49 -2.96
C ILE A 100 -4.87 1.24 -3.86
N GLY A 101 -4.85 1.42 -5.18
CA GLY A 101 -4.92 0.30 -6.13
C GLY A 101 -3.73 -0.66 -6.00
N SER A 102 -2.52 -0.14 -5.87
CA SER A 102 -1.29 -0.92 -5.69
C SER A 102 -1.29 -1.70 -4.37
N THR A 103 -1.69 -1.06 -3.27
CA THR A 103 -1.79 -1.72 -1.96
C THR A 103 -2.83 -2.84 -1.99
N SER A 104 -4.00 -2.61 -2.59
CA SER A 104 -5.02 -3.64 -2.77
C SER A 104 -4.49 -4.85 -3.55
N GLU A 105 -3.72 -4.62 -4.62
CA GLU A 105 -3.10 -5.69 -5.40
C GLU A 105 -2.04 -6.45 -4.59
N THR A 106 -1.21 -5.74 -3.83
CA THR A 106 -0.21 -6.33 -2.92
C THR A 106 -0.88 -7.23 -1.88
N VAL A 107 -1.92 -6.74 -1.20
CA VAL A 107 -2.68 -7.52 -0.22
C VAL A 107 -3.29 -8.77 -0.86
N ASN A 108 -3.95 -8.63 -2.00
CA ASN A 108 -4.53 -9.76 -2.73
C ASN A 108 -3.48 -10.81 -3.13
N THR A 109 -2.29 -10.37 -3.49
CA THR A 109 -1.17 -11.26 -3.84
C THR A 109 -0.68 -12.03 -2.62
N LEU A 110 -0.51 -11.35 -1.49
CA LEU A 110 -0.12 -11.98 -0.23
C LEU A 110 -1.17 -12.99 0.26
N LEU A 111 -2.45 -12.64 0.22
CA LEU A 111 -3.54 -13.54 0.63
C LEU A 111 -3.55 -14.82 -0.22
N LYS A 112 -3.40 -14.70 -1.54
CA LYS A 112 -3.30 -15.87 -2.43
C LYS A 112 -2.06 -16.70 -2.14
N PHE A 113 -0.93 -16.05 -1.89
CA PHE A 113 0.32 -16.71 -1.56
C PHE A 113 0.19 -17.51 -0.27
N PHE A 114 -0.23 -16.89 0.83
CA PHE A 114 -0.38 -17.57 2.10
C PHE A 114 -1.44 -18.67 2.06
N LYS A 115 -2.52 -18.50 1.31
CA LYS A 115 -3.52 -19.56 1.08
C LYS A 115 -2.90 -20.77 0.36
N LYS A 116 -2.07 -20.53 -0.66
CA LYS A 116 -1.37 -21.60 -1.42
C LYS A 116 -0.35 -22.34 -0.56
N PHE A 117 0.39 -21.59 0.27
CA PHE A 117 1.50 -22.11 1.08
C PHE A 117 1.17 -22.19 2.58
N LYS A 118 -0.09 -22.38 2.94
CA LYS A 118 -0.56 -22.43 4.33
C LYS A 118 0.13 -23.46 5.22
N SER A 119 0.64 -24.55 4.64
CA SER A 119 1.40 -25.58 5.37
C SER A 119 2.80 -25.14 5.75
N TYR A 120 3.39 -24.22 5.00
CA TYR A 120 4.72 -23.65 5.28
C TYR A 120 4.65 -22.43 6.18
N TYR A 121 3.56 -21.65 6.09
CA TYR A 121 3.36 -20.38 6.79
C TYR A 121 2.02 -20.36 7.54
N PRO A 122 1.77 -21.29 8.47
CA PRO A 122 0.46 -21.41 9.12
C PRO A 122 0.11 -20.20 10.00
N THR A 123 1.09 -19.61 10.68
CA THR A 123 0.87 -18.45 11.55
C THR A 123 0.61 -17.19 10.76
N LEU A 124 1.39 -16.94 9.70
CA LEU A 124 1.17 -15.79 8.81
C LEU A 124 -0.14 -15.92 8.04
N PHE A 125 -0.51 -17.14 7.61
CA PHE A 125 -1.82 -17.39 7.00
C PHE A 125 -2.96 -17.09 7.97
N ALA A 126 -2.84 -17.49 9.24
CA ALA A 126 -3.87 -17.26 10.25
C ALA A 126 -4.12 -15.76 10.51
N GLN A 127 -3.08 -14.93 10.45
CA GLN A 127 -3.22 -13.47 10.60
C GLN A 127 -4.05 -12.83 9.48
N GLY A 128 -3.97 -13.36 8.27
CA GLY A 128 -4.75 -12.86 7.12
C GLY A 128 -6.08 -13.56 6.88
N LYS A 129 -6.47 -14.52 7.70
CA LYS A 129 -7.61 -15.41 7.44
C LYS A 129 -8.96 -14.68 7.32
N GLU A 130 -9.13 -13.60 8.06
CA GLU A 130 -10.38 -12.81 8.08
C GLU A 130 -10.42 -11.74 6.97
N ILE A 131 -9.32 -11.54 6.25
CA ILE A 131 -9.25 -10.55 5.18
C ILE A 131 -9.70 -11.21 3.88
N GLU A 132 -10.71 -10.62 3.25
CA GLU A 132 -11.24 -11.10 1.97
C GLU A 132 -10.48 -10.51 0.78
N LEU A 133 -10.39 -11.31 -0.28
CA LEU A 133 -9.84 -10.86 -1.56
C LEU A 133 -10.78 -9.82 -2.18
N ASN A 134 -10.26 -8.64 -2.44
CA ASN A 134 -11.00 -7.59 -3.14
C ASN A 134 -10.28 -7.20 -4.44
N LYS A 135 -10.88 -7.54 -5.58
CA LYS A 135 -10.36 -7.17 -6.91
C LYS A 135 -10.97 -5.88 -7.45
N GLU A 136 -12.12 -5.49 -6.93
CA GLU A 136 -12.90 -4.36 -7.45
C GLU A 136 -12.14 -3.04 -7.26
N ILE A 137 -11.50 -2.83 -6.11
CA ILE A 137 -10.72 -1.62 -5.84
C ILE A 137 -9.70 -1.37 -6.94
N LYS A 138 -8.91 -2.38 -7.29
CA LYS A 138 -7.89 -2.25 -8.35
C LYS A 138 -8.52 -2.01 -9.72
N GLN A 139 -9.62 -2.69 -10.02
CA GLN A 139 -10.34 -2.55 -11.29
C GLN A 139 -10.93 -1.15 -11.45
N GLU A 140 -11.55 -0.60 -10.42
CA GLU A 140 -12.09 0.75 -10.41
C GLU A 140 -10.99 1.81 -10.57
N VAL A 141 -9.88 1.65 -9.87
CA VAL A 141 -8.73 2.55 -10.03
C VAL A 141 -8.18 2.48 -11.46
N ASP A 142 -8.02 1.29 -12.03
CA ASP A 142 -7.51 1.10 -13.39
C ASP A 142 -8.51 1.56 -14.48
N ALA A 143 -9.80 1.62 -14.18
CA ALA A 143 -10.79 2.20 -15.08
C ALA A 143 -10.63 3.72 -15.20
N ILE A 144 -10.16 4.38 -14.15
CA ILE A 144 -10.02 5.85 -14.08
C ILE A 144 -8.60 6.29 -14.47
N ILE A 145 -7.58 5.58 -14.00
CA ILE A 145 -6.18 5.95 -14.14
C ILE A 145 -5.46 4.93 -15.02
N ASP A 146 -4.66 5.41 -15.94
CA ASP A 146 -3.87 4.54 -16.81
C ASP A 146 -2.53 4.13 -16.18
N ARG A 147 -1.78 3.26 -16.89
CA ARG A 147 -0.46 2.78 -16.45
C ARG A 147 0.60 3.87 -16.28
N PHE A 148 0.40 5.03 -16.91
CA PHE A 148 1.32 6.17 -16.82
C PHE A 148 0.97 7.12 -15.66
N GLY A 149 -0.17 6.88 -15.00
CA GLY A 149 -0.66 7.71 -13.90
C GLY A 149 -1.47 8.91 -14.37
N GLU A 150 -2.02 8.85 -15.59
CA GLU A 150 -2.90 9.90 -16.12
C GLU A 150 -4.37 9.45 -16.08
N VAL A 151 -5.26 10.42 -15.89
CA VAL A 151 -6.70 10.15 -15.94
C VAL A 151 -7.09 9.79 -17.38
N ARG A 152 -7.67 8.61 -17.56
CA ARG A 152 -8.11 8.10 -18.87
C ARG A 152 -9.10 9.06 -19.54
N ASN A 153 -9.05 9.12 -20.85
CA ASN A 153 -9.96 9.98 -21.61
C ASN A 153 -11.44 9.63 -21.44
N ASN A 154 -11.71 8.39 -21.11
CA ASN A 154 -13.04 7.80 -20.91
C ASN A 154 -13.36 7.52 -19.44
N ALA A 155 -12.64 8.12 -18.50
CA ALA A 155 -12.87 7.94 -17.05
C ALA A 155 -14.30 8.39 -16.63
N SER A 156 -14.93 9.31 -17.38
CA SER A 156 -16.35 9.59 -17.31
C SER A 156 -16.86 10.03 -18.69
N GLU A 157 -18.18 9.90 -18.91
CA GLU A 157 -18.81 10.34 -20.16
C GLU A 157 -18.62 11.83 -20.41
N ASP A 158 -18.76 12.66 -19.38
CA ASP A 158 -18.55 14.10 -19.47
C ASP A 158 -17.11 14.45 -19.82
N LEU A 159 -16.13 13.79 -19.18
CA LEU A 159 -14.72 14.02 -19.50
C LEU A 159 -14.40 13.64 -20.95
N ALA A 160 -14.92 12.51 -21.42
CA ALA A 160 -14.75 12.07 -22.81
C ALA A 160 -15.33 13.09 -23.80
N ARG A 161 -16.55 13.61 -23.52
CA ARG A 161 -17.21 14.64 -24.31
C ARG A 161 -16.41 15.94 -24.36
N ILE A 162 -15.99 16.43 -23.19
CA ILE A 162 -15.23 17.69 -23.08
C ILE A 162 -13.88 17.57 -23.81
N ARG A 163 -13.13 16.48 -23.58
CA ARG A 163 -11.83 16.27 -24.27
C ARG A 163 -11.99 16.17 -25.78
N LYS A 164 -13.07 15.53 -26.27
CA LYS A 164 -13.40 15.49 -27.70
C LYS A 164 -13.66 16.89 -28.26
N GLN A 165 -14.44 17.73 -27.56
CA GLN A 165 -14.68 19.10 -27.95
C GLN A 165 -13.40 19.93 -27.97
N ILE A 166 -12.56 19.82 -26.96
CA ILE A 166 -11.26 20.52 -26.90
C ILE A 166 -10.40 20.14 -28.12
N ASN A 167 -10.30 18.86 -28.45
CA ASN A 167 -9.51 18.39 -29.59
C ASN A 167 -10.06 18.90 -30.93
N GLN A 168 -11.39 18.94 -31.08
CA GLN A 168 -12.02 19.52 -32.28
C GLN A 168 -11.73 21.02 -32.40
N LEU A 169 -11.80 21.78 -31.30
CA LEU A 169 -11.49 23.21 -31.29
C LEU A 169 -10.00 23.45 -31.61
N LYS A 170 -9.08 22.68 -31.01
CA LYS A 170 -7.65 22.75 -31.35
C LYS A 170 -7.40 22.48 -32.83
N GLY A 171 -8.06 21.48 -33.40
CA GLY A 171 -7.97 21.20 -34.84
C GLY A 171 -8.46 22.38 -35.73
N ARG A 172 -9.58 23.03 -35.37
CA ARG A 172 -10.11 24.22 -36.08
C ARG A 172 -9.14 25.39 -35.99
N ILE A 173 -8.56 25.64 -34.80
CA ILE A 173 -7.57 26.72 -34.63
C ILE A 173 -6.35 26.43 -35.51
N GLY A 174 -5.82 25.21 -35.54
CA GLY A 174 -4.71 24.86 -36.42
C GLY A 174 -5.00 25.04 -37.89
N GLN A 175 -6.20 24.64 -38.33
CA GLN A 175 -6.64 24.89 -39.74
C GLN A 175 -6.76 26.36 -40.06
N SER A 176 -7.34 27.17 -39.17
CA SER A 176 -7.46 28.61 -39.34
C SER A 176 -6.10 29.30 -39.38
N PHE A 177 -5.19 28.89 -38.52
CA PHE A 177 -3.82 29.40 -38.51
C PHE A 177 -3.08 29.08 -39.82
N ASN A 178 -3.16 27.83 -40.29
CA ASN A 178 -2.52 27.43 -41.55
C ASN A 178 -3.11 28.17 -42.77
N LYS A 179 -4.42 28.43 -42.77
CA LYS A 179 -5.06 29.25 -43.81
C LYS A 179 -4.55 30.71 -43.78
N ALA A 180 -4.45 31.29 -42.60
CA ALA A 180 -3.90 32.64 -42.46
C ALA A 180 -2.44 32.69 -42.92
N LEU A 181 -1.61 31.71 -42.49
CA LEU A 181 -0.20 31.65 -42.88
C LEU A 181 -0.05 31.52 -44.41
N SER A 182 -0.84 30.67 -45.08
CA SER A 182 -0.80 30.52 -46.53
C SER A 182 -1.23 31.78 -47.30
N TYR A 183 -2.07 32.63 -46.70
CA TYR A 183 -2.47 33.89 -47.28
C TYR A 183 -1.35 34.96 -47.25
N TYR A 184 -0.52 34.96 -46.22
CA TYR A 184 0.57 35.93 -46.07
C TYR A 184 1.93 35.45 -46.65
N THR A 185 2.04 34.20 -47.07
CA THR A 185 3.26 33.63 -47.68
C THR A 185 3.17 33.55 -49.22
N GLN A 186 2.06 34.02 -49.81
CA GLN A 186 1.94 34.31 -51.25
C GLN A 186 2.34 35.78 -51.54
#